data_ad630b0f4b15d6b2255f5e67adcab78b
#
_entry.id   ad630b0f4b15d6b2255f5e67adcab78b
#
_cell.length_a   1.000
_cell.length_b   1.000
_cell.length_c   1.000
_cell.angle_alpha   90.00
_cell.angle_beta   90.00
_cell.angle_gamma   90.00
#
_symmetry.space_group_name_H-M   'P 1'
#
loop_
_entity.id
_entity.type
_entity.pdbx_description
1 polymer ?
#
loop_
_entity_poly.entity_id
_entity_poly.type
_entity_poly.pdbx_seq_one_letter_code
_entity_poly.pdbx_strand_id
1 'polypeptide(L)'
;MVIGRSFGPPALADAIVELPLPGGPNERPITTGFPDKGALILQRTRPPLLETPFEVFDQSVLTPNDQFYVRWHWSVIPTEIDVGSFRLAVRGHVEKSLSLSLDEILALPHVELIAVNQCSGNSRGYFQPRVPGAQWSNGAMGNALWTGVRLRDVLDRAGVKAGAVQVRFNGLDEPVVAEAPDFMKSLDVDHARDGEVMIAYEMNGQQLALLNGFPLRLVVPGWYSTYWVKMLNDIEVLDQPDTNYWMKTAYTIPDTPHASIRPGQTDVKFVPISRMVPRSFITNIKSGDTLRAGVSTLARGIAFGGDAGVSRVEFSSDGGKSWQEAQLGTDEGKYSFRQWQIHFGLPTAGNQLLMVRCTSSSGEAQPDTPNWNSAGFMRNVIEQTAVVVA
;
A
#
# COMPACT_ATOMS: atom_id res chain seq x y z
N MET A 1 -12.54 -11.47 25.26
CA MET A 1 -12.43 -10.06 25.71
C MET A 1 -13.11 -9.20 24.65
N VAL A 2 -14.28 -8.64 24.95
CA VAL A 2 -15.01 -7.79 23.99
C VAL A 2 -14.40 -6.40 24.08
N ILE A 3 -13.75 -5.94 23.00
CA ILE A 3 -13.27 -4.56 22.90
C ILE A 3 -14.24 -3.82 21.98
N GLY A 4 -15.32 -3.31 22.60
CA GLY A 4 -16.26 -2.44 21.91
C GLY A 4 -15.82 -0.97 22.02
N ARG A 5 -15.57 -0.33 20.89
CA ARG A 5 -15.48 1.14 20.80
C ARG A 5 -16.39 1.60 19.67
N SER A 6 -17.43 2.36 20.02
CA SER A 6 -18.29 2.98 19.02
C SER A 6 -17.53 4.06 18.26
N PHE A 7 -17.67 4.10 16.95
CA PHE A 7 -17.25 5.25 16.15
C PHE A 7 -18.17 6.43 16.49
N GLY A 8 -17.73 7.30 17.40
CA GLY A 8 -18.29 8.64 17.54
C GLY A 8 -18.10 9.44 16.24
N PRO A 9 -18.80 10.56 16.04
CA PRO A 9 -18.45 11.46 14.95
C PRO A 9 -16.98 11.82 15.09
N PRO A 10 -16.20 11.84 13.97
CA PRO A 10 -14.79 12.22 14.02
C PRO A 10 -14.67 13.59 14.70
N ALA A 11 -13.73 13.71 15.62
CA ALA A 11 -13.42 15.01 16.22
C ALA A 11 -13.18 16.02 15.10
N LEU A 12 -13.60 17.27 15.32
CA LEU A 12 -13.34 18.39 14.40
C LEU A 12 -11.84 18.40 14.10
N ALA A 13 -11.48 18.71 12.85
CA ALA A 13 -10.12 18.75 12.36
C ALA A 13 -9.22 19.56 13.31
N ASP A 14 -8.18 18.93 13.85
CA ASP A 14 -7.23 19.58 14.76
C ASP A 14 -6.32 20.57 14.02
N ALA A 15 -6.13 20.36 12.70
CA ALA A 15 -5.33 21.20 11.80
C ALA A 15 -5.71 20.96 10.34
N ILE A 16 -5.30 21.88 9.46
CA ILE A 16 -5.40 21.73 8.00
C ILE A 16 -3.98 21.64 7.44
N VAL A 17 -3.76 20.68 6.55
CA VAL A 17 -2.52 20.56 5.77
C VAL A 17 -2.81 20.84 4.30
N GLU A 18 -1.92 21.58 3.66
CA GLU A 18 -1.92 21.77 2.21
C GLU A 18 -1.05 20.69 1.55
N LEU A 19 -1.65 19.90 0.67
CA LEU A 19 -0.93 18.88 -0.09
C LEU A 19 -0.38 19.46 -1.39
N PRO A 20 0.85 19.10 -1.81
CA PRO A 20 1.48 19.64 -3.02
C PRO A 20 0.91 19.00 -4.30
N LEU A 21 -0.42 19.00 -4.46
CA LEU A 21 -1.10 18.37 -5.58
C LEU A 21 -1.32 19.38 -6.73
N PRO A 22 -1.04 19.02 -7.99
CA PRO A 22 -1.36 19.86 -9.13
C PRO A 22 -2.88 19.90 -9.35
N GLY A 23 -3.48 21.10 -9.29
CA GLY A 23 -4.92 21.30 -9.39
C GLY A 23 -5.65 21.03 -8.08
N GLY A 24 -6.52 21.96 -7.68
CA GLY A 24 -7.15 21.98 -6.37
C GLY A 24 -8.27 20.96 -6.17
N PRO A 25 -8.98 20.93 -5.03
CA PRO A 25 -8.55 21.51 -3.78
C PRO A 25 -7.46 20.68 -3.09
N ASN A 26 -6.48 21.35 -2.47
CA ASN A 26 -5.29 20.74 -1.88
C ASN A 26 -5.36 20.63 -0.35
N GLU A 27 -6.17 21.45 0.29
CA GLU A 27 -6.34 21.44 1.74
C GLU A 27 -7.02 20.16 2.22
N ARG A 28 -6.47 19.56 3.27
CA ARG A 28 -7.02 18.38 3.95
C ARG A 28 -6.99 18.57 5.44
N PRO A 29 -8.05 18.16 6.15
CA PRO A 29 -8.01 18.11 7.60
C PRO A 29 -7.06 17.02 8.08
N ILE A 30 -6.36 17.29 9.19
CA ILE A 30 -5.71 16.25 9.98
C ILE A 30 -6.70 15.82 11.06
N THR A 31 -6.78 14.52 11.33
CA THR A 31 -7.74 13.97 12.30
C THR A 31 -7.09 12.92 13.19
N THR A 32 -7.47 12.94 14.47
CA THR A 32 -7.18 11.92 15.49
C THR A 32 -8.45 11.15 15.88
N GLY A 33 -9.59 11.42 15.22
CA GLY A 33 -10.91 10.95 15.61
C GLY A 33 -11.24 9.50 15.24
N PHE A 34 -10.27 8.68 14.83
CA PHE A 34 -10.49 7.27 14.51
C PHE A 34 -9.85 6.36 15.58
N PRO A 35 -10.51 5.25 15.94
CA PRO A 35 -10.00 4.33 16.97
C PRO A 35 -8.60 3.82 16.65
N ASP A 36 -7.71 3.84 17.64
CA ASP A 36 -6.33 3.36 17.56
C ASP A 36 -5.49 4.06 16.47
N LYS A 37 -5.90 5.31 16.10
CA LYS A 37 -5.17 6.15 15.14
C LYS A 37 -4.71 7.45 15.76
N GLY A 38 -3.47 7.83 15.43
CA GLY A 38 -2.89 9.13 15.69
C GLY A 38 -3.30 10.17 14.64
N ALA A 39 -2.50 11.21 14.50
CA ALA A 39 -2.75 12.27 13.52
C ALA A 39 -2.55 11.78 12.07
N LEU A 40 -3.63 11.66 11.32
CA LEU A 40 -3.63 11.25 9.92
C LEU A 40 -4.34 12.30 9.05
N ILE A 41 -3.97 12.37 7.78
CA ILE A 41 -4.59 13.25 6.79
C ILE A 41 -5.92 12.62 6.37
N LEU A 42 -7.02 13.35 6.58
CA LEU A 42 -8.37 12.88 6.26
C LEU A 42 -8.69 13.11 4.78
N GLN A 43 -8.76 12.03 4.01
CA GLN A 43 -9.24 12.05 2.63
C GLN A 43 -10.76 11.87 2.54
N ARG A 44 -11.33 11.06 3.45
CA ARG A 44 -12.78 10.76 3.53
C ARG A 44 -13.12 10.12 4.88
N THR A 45 -14.32 10.42 5.39
CA THR A 45 -14.82 9.84 6.65
C THR A 45 -15.52 8.49 6.46
N ARG A 46 -16.27 8.31 5.35
CA ARG A 46 -17.03 7.08 5.03
C ARG A 46 -16.97 6.75 3.54
N PRO A 47 -16.45 5.57 3.16
CA PRO A 47 -15.60 4.72 4.01
C PRO A 47 -14.36 5.49 4.48
N PRO A 48 -13.74 5.09 5.62
CA PRO A 48 -12.58 5.82 6.12
C PRO A 48 -11.40 5.69 5.17
N LEU A 49 -10.89 6.84 4.75
CA LEU A 49 -9.69 6.99 3.94
C LEU A 49 -8.77 7.98 4.65
N LEU A 50 -7.69 7.45 5.25
CA LEU A 50 -6.74 8.21 6.05
C LEU A 50 -5.34 8.02 5.47
N GLU A 51 -4.63 9.11 5.24
CA GLU A 51 -3.30 9.11 4.65
C GLU A 51 -2.25 9.38 5.72
N THR A 52 -1.16 8.64 5.70
CA THR A 52 0.01 8.87 6.55
C THR A 52 0.66 10.20 6.18
N PRO A 53 0.88 11.14 7.13
CA PRO A 53 1.70 12.31 6.87
C PRO A 53 3.10 11.91 6.40
N PHE A 54 3.59 12.53 5.33
CA PHE A 54 4.77 12.01 4.61
C PHE A 54 6.06 12.05 5.44
N GLU A 55 6.18 12.99 6.37
CA GLU A 55 7.30 13.13 7.32
C GLU A 55 7.48 11.93 8.27
N VAL A 56 6.44 11.11 8.44
CA VAL A 56 6.52 9.87 9.23
C VAL A 56 7.56 8.90 8.65
N PHE A 57 7.71 8.89 7.34
CA PHE A 57 8.65 8.00 6.66
C PHE A 57 10.13 8.39 6.84
N ASP A 58 10.42 9.59 7.37
CA ASP A 58 11.77 10.01 7.72
C ASP A 58 12.20 9.52 9.12
N GLN A 59 11.24 9.12 9.97
CA GLN A 59 11.48 8.82 11.37
C GLN A 59 11.94 7.39 11.61
N SER A 60 11.39 6.43 10.87
CA SER A 60 11.66 5.00 11.04
C SER A 60 11.40 4.24 9.75
N VAL A 61 12.09 3.10 9.59
CA VAL A 61 11.80 2.16 8.51
C VAL A 61 10.43 1.51 8.67
N LEU A 62 9.97 1.29 9.90
CA LEU A 62 8.62 0.80 10.19
C LEU A 62 7.69 1.97 10.47
N THR A 63 6.57 2.01 9.79
CA THR A 63 5.50 2.99 10.00
C THR A 63 4.75 2.66 11.29
N PRO A 64 4.63 3.59 12.26
CA PRO A 64 3.88 3.36 13.50
C PRO A 64 2.43 2.92 13.23
N ASN A 65 1.90 2.01 14.04
CA ASN A 65 0.56 1.43 13.83
C ASN A 65 -0.55 2.49 13.84
N ASP A 66 -0.44 3.48 14.70
CA ASP A 66 -1.38 4.58 14.81
C ASP A 66 -1.28 5.57 13.63
N GLN A 67 -0.15 5.63 12.94
CA GLN A 67 0.08 6.45 11.76
C GLN A 67 0.03 5.67 10.44
N PHE A 68 -0.23 4.37 10.47
CA PHE A 68 -0.38 3.56 9.28
C PHE A 68 -1.68 3.92 8.57
N TYR A 69 -1.61 4.21 7.26
CA TYR A 69 -2.74 4.64 6.47
C TYR A 69 -3.92 3.68 6.50
N VAL A 70 -5.13 4.18 6.23
CA VAL A 70 -6.37 3.41 6.21
C VAL A 70 -7.09 3.60 4.88
N ARG A 71 -7.51 2.49 4.26
CA ARG A 71 -8.31 2.52 3.05
C ARG A 71 -9.34 1.39 3.07
N TRP A 72 -10.63 1.76 3.11
CA TRP A 72 -11.75 0.83 3.01
C TRP A 72 -12.55 1.06 1.73
N HIS A 73 -13.16 0.00 1.19
CA HIS A 73 -14.00 0.05 0.00
C HIS A 73 -15.43 0.41 0.38
N TRP A 74 -15.93 -0.30 1.38
CA TRP A 74 -17.27 -0.12 1.90
C TRP A 74 -17.26 0.60 3.25
N SER A 75 -18.39 1.22 3.59
CA SER A 75 -18.54 1.95 4.85
C SER A 75 -19.27 1.16 5.94
N VAL A 76 -19.76 -0.04 5.60
CA VAL A 76 -20.29 -0.98 6.58
C VAL A 76 -19.11 -1.83 7.04
N ILE A 77 -18.51 -1.44 8.16
CA ILE A 77 -17.34 -2.07 8.76
C ILE A 77 -17.72 -2.43 10.18
N PRO A 78 -17.53 -3.69 10.64
CA PRO A 78 -17.73 -4.04 12.03
C PRO A 78 -16.96 -3.12 12.97
N THR A 79 -17.63 -2.61 13.99
CA THR A 79 -17.01 -1.79 15.05
C THR A 79 -16.53 -2.62 16.23
N GLU A 80 -17.02 -3.84 16.33
CA GLU A 80 -16.67 -4.85 17.33
C GLU A 80 -16.61 -6.21 16.66
N ILE A 81 -15.68 -7.05 17.08
CA ILE A 81 -15.57 -8.43 16.64
C ILE A 81 -15.42 -9.31 17.89
N ASP A 82 -16.37 -10.20 18.08
CA ASP A 82 -16.28 -11.23 19.12
C ASP A 82 -15.33 -12.34 18.63
N VAL A 83 -14.11 -12.35 19.16
CA VAL A 83 -13.08 -13.34 18.80
C VAL A 83 -13.47 -14.77 19.18
N GLY A 84 -14.33 -14.96 20.19
CA GLY A 84 -14.78 -16.28 20.59
C GLY A 84 -15.67 -16.96 19.54
N SER A 85 -16.51 -16.16 18.87
CA SER A 85 -17.37 -16.63 17.77
C SER A 85 -16.76 -16.45 16.38
N PHE A 86 -15.67 -15.69 16.25
CA PHE A 86 -15.00 -15.48 14.96
C PHE A 86 -14.54 -16.81 14.34
N ARG A 87 -14.76 -16.96 13.05
CA ARG A 87 -14.30 -18.12 12.27
C ARG A 87 -13.72 -17.67 10.92
N LEU A 88 -12.62 -18.31 10.54
CA LEU A 88 -12.10 -18.26 9.19
C LEU A 88 -12.60 -19.50 8.44
N ALA A 89 -13.45 -19.29 7.46
CA ALA A 89 -13.91 -20.36 6.58
C ALA A 89 -12.89 -20.62 5.47
N VAL A 90 -12.65 -21.90 5.16
CA VAL A 90 -11.91 -22.34 3.98
C VAL A 90 -12.78 -23.34 3.24
N ARG A 91 -13.14 -23.05 1.99
CA ARG A 91 -14.14 -23.80 1.24
C ARG A 91 -13.87 -23.83 -0.25
N GLY A 92 -14.81 -24.38 -1.03
CA GLY A 92 -14.73 -24.47 -2.49
C GLY A 92 -14.03 -25.74 -2.97
N HIS A 93 -13.08 -25.63 -3.89
CA HIS A 93 -12.39 -26.76 -4.50
C HIS A 93 -11.29 -27.34 -3.60
N VAL A 94 -11.71 -27.83 -2.42
CA VAL A 94 -10.87 -28.43 -1.36
C VAL A 94 -11.41 -29.80 -0.98
N GLU A 95 -10.53 -30.65 -0.44
CA GLU A 95 -10.92 -31.98 0.06
C GLU A 95 -11.83 -31.87 1.30
N LYS A 96 -11.53 -30.94 2.19
CA LYS A 96 -12.25 -30.71 3.43
C LYS A 96 -12.44 -29.21 3.68
N SER A 97 -13.69 -28.77 3.72
CA SER A 97 -13.98 -27.41 4.19
C SER A 97 -13.60 -27.26 5.67
N LEU A 98 -13.02 -26.13 6.01
CA LEU A 98 -12.61 -25.80 7.38
C LEU A 98 -13.41 -24.61 7.89
N SER A 99 -13.58 -24.56 9.22
CA SER A 99 -14.09 -23.40 9.96
C SER A 99 -13.18 -23.24 11.18
N LEU A 100 -12.13 -22.41 11.02
CA LEU A 100 -11.05 -22.29 11.99
C LEU A 100 -11.35 -21.16 12.97
N SER A 101 -11.22 -21.43 14.27
CA SER A 101 -11.21 -20.41 15.31
C SER A 101 -9.91 -19.60 15.24
N LEU A 102 -9.88 -18.43 15.90
CA LEU A 102 -8.66 -17.66 16.04
C LEU A 102 -7.55 -18.47 16.74
N ASP A 103 -7.90 -19.20 17.81
CA ASP A 103 -6.95 -20.06 18.55
C ASP A 103 -6.34 -21.15 17.66
N GLU A 104 -7.13 -21.75 16.77
CA GLU A 104 -6.62 -22.76 15.82
C GLU A 104 -5.67 -22.14 14.78
N ILE A 105 -5.87 -20.88 14.39
CA ILE A 105 -4.93 -20.14 13.53
C ILE A 105 -3.65 -19.81 14.30
N LEU A 106 -3.75 -19.30 15.52
CA LEU A 106 -2.60 -18.95 16.36
C LEU A 106 -1.75 -20.17 16.74
N ALA A 107 -2.32 -21.38 16.72
CA ALA A 107 -1.60 -22.63 16.96
C ALA A 107 -0.78 -23.12 15.77
N LEU A 108 -0.94 -22.55 14.58
CA LEU A 108 -0.11 -22.88 13.41
C LEU A 108 1.29 -22.26 13.53
N PRO A 109 2.29 -22.79 12.80
CA PRO A 109 3.62 -22.19 12.78
C PRO A 109 3.56 -20.73 12.36
N HIS A 110 4.01 -19.83 13.23
CA HIS A 110 4.07 -18.40 12.91
C HIS A 110 5.27 -18.06 12.04
N VAL A 111 5.12 -17.01 11.25
CA VAL A 111 6.15 -16.40 10.43
C VAL A 111 6.10 -14.90 10.58
N GLU A 112 7.25 -14.27 10.36
CA GLU A 112 7.37 -12.81 10.36
C GLU A 112 7.93 -12.32 9.03
N LEU A 113 7.46 -11.17 8.57
CA LEU A 113 7.89 -10.57 7.33
C LEU A 113 7.73 -9.05 7.40
N ILE A 114 8.77 -8.31 7.06
CA ILE A 114 8.65 -6.86 6.85
C ILE A 114 8.25 -6.61 5.39
N ALA A 115 7.13 -5.93 5.20
CA ALA A 115 6.64 -5.63 3.86
C ALA A 115 5.88 -4.32 3.78
N VAL A 116 6.10 -3.64 2.65
CA VAL A 116 5.35 -2.44 2.24
C VAL A 116 3.93 -2.83 1.83
N ASN A 117 2.97 -2.14 2.41
CA ASN A 117 1.59 -2.15 1.97
C ASN A 117 1.30 -0.81 1.29
N GLN A 118 1.01 -0.79 -0.02
CA GLN A 118 0.76 0.43 -0.78
C GLN A 118 -0.57 0.35 -1.53
N CYS A 119 -1.41 1.39 -1.40
CA CYS A 119 -2.63 1.53 -2.20
C CYS A 119 -2.29 1.62 -3.69
N SER A 120 -3.04 0.93 -4.55
CA SER A 120 -2.91 1.01 -6.01
C SER A 120 -2.96 2.45 -6.54
N GLY A 121 -3.73 3.30 -5.86
CA GLY A 121 -3.91 4.71 -6.19
C GLY A 121 -3.03 5.65 -5.36
N ASN A 122 -2.00 5.18 -4.67
CA ASN A 122 -1.05 6.08 -4.01
C ASN A 122 -0.49 7.08 -5.03
N SER A 123 -0.44 8.36 -4.67
CA SER A 123 -0.04 9.47 -5.56
C SER A 123 -1.03 9.78 -6.70
N ARG A 124 -2.30 9.35 -6.60
CA ARG A 124 -3.31 9.66 -7.62
C ARG A 124 -3.52 11.16 -7.81
N GLY A 125 -3.36 11.96 -6.77
CA GLY A 125 -3.49 13.41 -6.86
C GLY A 125 -2.51 14.09 -7.81
N TYR A 126 -1.44 13.41 -8.22
CA TYR A 126 -0.43 13.92 -9.17
C TYR A 126 -0.71 13.57 -10.64
N PHE A 127 -1.77 12.79 -10.94
CA PHE A 127 -2.12 12.50 -12.33
C PHE A 127 -2.63 13.74 -13.06
N GLN A 128 -2.13 13.98 -14.27
CA GLN A 128 -2.56 15.05 -15.16
C GLN A 128 -2.79 14.51 -16.58
N PRO A 129 -4.00 14.66 -17.14
CA PRO A 129 -5.23 15.17 -16.51
C PRO A 129 -5.63 14.42 -15.26
N ARG A 130 -6.28 15.12 -14.32
CA ARG A 130 -6.74 14.54 -13.06
C ARG A 130 -7.77 13.43 -13.31
N VAL A 131 -7.72 12.38 -12.51
CA VAL A 131 -8.61 11.22 -12.60
C VAL A 131 -9.49 11.09 -11.34
N PRO A 132 -10.68 10.45 -11.42
CA PRO A 132 -11.55 10.24 -10.27
C PRO A 132 -10.93 9.38 -9.17
N GLY A 133 -11.47 9.48 -7.96
CA GLY A 133 -11.07 8.68 -6.79
C GLY A 133 -10.42 9.53 -5.71
N ALA A 134 -9.97 8.88 -4.63
CA ALA A 134 -9.26 9.55 -3.55
C ALA A 134 -7.96 10.18 -4.07
N GLN A 135 -7.79 11.45 -3.82
CA GLN A 135 -6.66 12.24 -4.31
C GLN A 135 -5.50 12.17 -3.32
N TRP A 136 -4.99 10.95 -3.13
CA TRP A 136 -3.82 10.71 -2.30
C TRP A 136 -2.61 11.53 -2.76
N SER A 137 -1.84 12.03 -1.82
CA SER A 137 -0.44 12.40 -2.08
C SER A 137 0.43 11.13 -2.05
N ASN A 138 1.56 11.13 -1.38
CA ASN A 138 2.45 9.96 -1.34
C ASN A 138 2.28 9.07 -0.09
N GLY A 139 1.34 9.39 0.79
CA GLY A 139 1.20 8.73 2.09
C GLY A 139 0.22 7.56 2.15
N ALA A 140 -0.41 7.15 1.04
CA ALA A 140 -1.28 5.96 1.02
C ALA A 140 -0.45 4.67 0.95
N MET A 141 0.53 4.55 1.85
CA MET A 141 1.43 3.41 2.02
C MET A 141 1.93 3.33 3.47
N GLY A 142 2.57 2.23 3.79
CA GLY A 142 3.29 2.03 5.04
C GLY A 142 4.10 0.74 4.99
N ASN A 143 5.14 0.64 5.79
CA ASN A 143 5.99 -0.54 5.93
C ASN A 143 5.85 -1.07 7.36
N ALA A 144 5.62 -2.35 7.54
CA ALA A 144 5.43 -2.93 8.86
C ALA A 144 6.02 -4.34 8.95
N LEU A 145 6.36 -4.74 10.16
CA LEU A 145 6.60 -6.14 10.52
C LEU A 145 5.22 -6.80 10.69
N TRP A 146 4.94 -7.77 9.85
CA TRP A 146 3.73 -8.58 9.89
C TRP A 146 4.04 -9.91 10.54
N THR A 147 3.26 -10.28 11.56
CA THR A 147 3.34 -11.59 12.21
C THR A 147 2.05 -12.35 11.94
N GLY A 148 2.17 -13.60 11.53
CA GLY A 148 1.02 -14.42 11.16
C GLY A 148 1.38 -15.84 10.79
N VAL A 149 0.55 -16.50 10.01
CA VAL A 149 0.75 -17.86 9.50
C VAL A 149 0.80 -17.85 7.98
N ARG A 150 1.52 -18.79 7.38
CA ARG A 150 1.52 -18.92 5.91
C ARG A 150 0.14 -19.32 5.41
N LEU A 151 -0.34 -18.66 4.38
CA LEU A 151 -1.59 -19.04 3.72
C LEU A 151 -1.52 -20.48 3.21
N ARG A 152 -0.36 -20.88 2.68
CA ARG A 152 -0.13 -22.27 2.21
C ARG A 152 -0.47 -23.30 3.28
N ASP A 153 -0.06 -23.09 4.52
CA ASP A 153 -0.26 -24.07 5.60
C ASP A 153 -1.77 -24.25 5.92
N VAL A 154 -2.54 -23.18 5.80
CA VAL A 154 -4.00 -23.21 5.93
C VAL A 154 -4.65 -23.93 4.74
N LEU A 155 -4.21 -23.66 3.53
CA LEU A 155 -4.72 -24.30 2.30
C LEU A 155 -4.35 -25.80 2.26
N ASP A 156 -3.16 -26.17 2.69
CA ASP A 156 -2.72 -27.58 2.75
C ASP A 156 -3.53 -28.37 3.78
N ARG A 157 -3.92 -27.74 4.90
CA ARG A 157 -4.83 -28.36 5.89
C ARG A 157 -6.23 -28.63 5.33
N ALA A 158 -6.70 -27.82 4.38
CA ALA A 158 -7.97 -28.04 3.67
C ALA A 158 -7.86 -29.07 2.54
N GLY A 159 -6.66 -29.28 2.00
CA GLY A 159 -6.40 -30.13 0.85
C GLY A 159 -6.92 -29.52 -0.45
N VAL A 160 -6.11 -28.68 -1.11
CA VAL A 160 -6.48 -28.08 -2.41
C VAL A 160 -6.52 -29.18 -3.47
N LYS A 161 -7.68 -29.33 -4.13
CA LYS A 161 -7.87 -30.35 -5.19
C LYS A 161 -7.12 -30.00 -6.46
N ALA A 162 -6.79 -31.03 -7.22
CA ALA A 162 -6.25 -30.87 -8.57
C ALA A 162 -7.24 -30.10 -9.46
N GLY A 163 -6.73 -29.21 -10.32
CA GLY A 163 -7.56 -28.34 -11.15
C GLY A 163 -7.99 -27.03 -10.48
N ALA A 164 -7.57 -26.76 -9.24
CA ALA A 164 -7.73 -25.43 -8.65
C ALA A 164 -7.00 -24.38 -9.49
N VAL A 165 -7.65 -23.24 -9.72
CA VAL A 165 -7.14 -22.15 -10.57
C VAL A 165 -6.80 -20.93 -9.75
N GLN A 166 -7.71 -20.52 -8.87
CA GLN A 166 -7.53 -19.32 -8.05
C GLN A 166 -8.02 -19.54 -6.61
N VAL A 167 -7.59 -18.67 -5.72
CA VAL A 167 -8.07 -18.59 -4.34
C VAL A 167 -8.67 -17.20 -4.14
N ARG A 168 -9.94 -17.14 -3.79
CA ARG A 168 -10.68 -15.91 -3.51
C ARG A 168 -10.74 -15.63 -2.03
N PHE A 169 -10.64 -14.36 -1.66
CA PHE A 169 -10.62 -13.88 -0.27
C PHE A 169 -11.70 -12.84 -0.07
N ASN A 170 -12.42 -12.93 1.05
CA ASN A 170 -13.40 -11.98 1.51
C ASN A 170 -13.16 -11.59 2.98
N GLY A 171 -13.64 -10.42 3.38
CA GLY A 171 -13.59 -9.88 4.73
C GLY A 171 -14.97 -9.62 5.30
N LEU A 172 -15.01 -9.05 6.51
CA LEU A 172 -16.26 -8.74 7.20
C LEU A 172 -16.90 -7.40 6.83
N ASP A 173 -16.26 -6.59 5.95
CA ASP A 173 -16.88 -5.36 5.45
C ASP A 173 -17.92 -5.68 4.39
N GLU A 174 -19.06 -4.99 4.46
CA GLU A 174 -20.20 -5.26 3.60
C GLU A 174 -20.55 -4.06 2.71
N PRO A 175 -21.12 -4.30 1.52
CA PRO A 175 -21.67 -3.25 0.70
C PRO A 175 -22.85 -2.56 1.40
N VAL A 176 -23.04 -1.27 1.09
CA VAL A 176 -24.12 -0.45 1.69
C VAL A 176 -25.51 -0.81 1.19
N VAL A 177 -25.61 -1.51 0.07
CA VAL A 177 -26.85 -2.05 -0.52
C VAL A 177 -26.57 -3.45 -1.08
N ALA A 178 -27.56 -4.32 -1.04
CA ALA A 178 -27.39 -5.73 -1.41
C ALA A 178 -26.97 -5.97 -2.88
N GLU A 179 -27.32 -5.04 -3.76
CA GLU A 179 -26.99 -5.10 -5.18
C GLU A 179 -25.54 -4.69 -5.50
N ALA A 180 -24.87 -4.02 -4.55
CA ALA A 180 -23.48 -3.63 -4.76
C ALA A 180 -22.55 -4.84 -4.59
N PRO A 181 -21.49 -4.96 -5.42
CA PRO A 181 -20.59 -6.11 -5.37
C PRO A 181 -19.77 -6.10 -4.07
N ASP A 182 -19.85 -7.16 -3.32
CA ASP A 182 -19.02 -7.37 -2.15
C ASP A 182 -17.53 -7.35 -2.49
N PHE A 183 -16.69 -6.83 -1.56
CA PHE A 183 -15.27 -6.65 -1.84
C PHE A 183 -14.48 -7.94 -1.70
N MET A 184 -14.11 -8.51 -2.82
CA MET A 184 -13.33 -9.75 -2.90
C MET A 184 -12.16 -9.61 -3.86
N LYS A 185 -11.06 -10.27 -3.54
CA LYS A 185 -9.88 -10.36 -4.43
C LYS A 185 -9.40 -11.81 -4.52
N SER A 186 -8.80 -12.15 -5.66
CA SER A 186 -8.32 -13.50 -5.92
C SER A 186 -6.86 -13.50 -6.35
N LEU A 187 -6.12 -14.51 -5.91
CA LEU A 187 -4.77 -14.83 -6.36
C LEU A 187 -4.80 -16.13 -7.15
N ASP A 188 -3.90 -16.26 -8.10
CA ASP A 188 -3.66 -17.56 -8.74
C ASP A 188 -3.20 -18.57 -7.67
N VAL A 189 -3.63 -19.81 -7.79
CA VAL A 189 -3.41 -20.85 -6.77
C VAL A 189 -1.92 -21.07 -6.48
N ASP A 190 -1.06 -20.96 -7.50
CA ASP A 190 0.37 -21.13 -7.34
C ASP A 190 0.97 -20.00 -6.49
N HIS A 191 0.55 -18.76 -6.70
CA HIS A 191 0.96 -17.62 -5.88
C HIS A 191 0.38 -17.71 -4.47
N ALA A 192 -0.89 -18.10 -4.31
CA ALA A 192 -1.48 -18.31 -2.98
C ALA A 192 -0.75 -19.38 -2.15
N ARG A 193 -0.05 -20.30 -2.80
CA ARG A 193 0.67 -21.42 -2.19
C ARG A 193 2.20 -21.34 -2.27
N ASP A 194 2.77 -20.22 -2.73
CA ASP A 194 4.23 -20.05 -2.87
C ASP A 194 4.98 -19.99 -1.52
N GLY A 195 4.26 -19.77 -0.42
CA GLY A 195 4.78 -19.66 0.94
C GLY A 195 5.19 -18.26 1.35
N GLU A 196 5.03 -17.25 0.49
CA GLU A 196 5.26 -15.83 0.82
C GLU A 196 3.97 -15.15 1.31
N VAL A 197 2.80 -15.52 0.76
CA VAL A 197 1.51 -15.00 1.19
C VAL A 197 1.16 -15.50 2.59
N MET A 198 0.70 -14.57 3.46
CA MET A 198 0.40 -14.90 4.84
C MET A 198 -0.93 -14.34 5.32
N ILE A 199 -1.48 -14.93 6.37
CA ILE A 199 -2.60 -14.43 7.14
C ILE A 199 -2.02 -13.84 8.42
N ALA A 200 -1.97 -12.49 8.50
CA ALA A 200 -1.40 -11.79 9.63
C ALA A 200 -2.44 -11.52 10.71
N TYR A 201 -2.02 -11.60 11.97
CA TYR A 201 -2.80 -11.24 13.15
C TYR A 201 -2.13 -10.15 14.00
N GLU A 202 -0.83 -9.82 13.72
CA GLU A 202 -0.14 -8.70 14.35
C GLU A 202 0.55 -7.81 13.30
N MET A 203 0.80 -6.57 13.71
CA MET A 203 1.53 -5.56 12.98
C MET A 203 2.46 -4.83 13.95
N ASN A 204 3.79 -4.83 13.66
CA ASN A 204 4.83 -4.25 14.51
C ASN A 204 4.79 -4.78 15.96
N GLY A 205 4.61 -6.10 16.14
CA GLY A 205 4.57 -6.76 17.44
C GLY A 205 3.35 -6.42 18.30
N GLN A 206 2.29 -5.88 17.70
CA GLN A 206 1.02 -5.57 18.35
C GLN A 206 -0.14 -6.18 17.58
N GLN A 207 -1.22 -6.50 18.29
CA GLN A 207 -2.48 -6.89 17.67
C GLN A 207 -2.90 -5.86 16.60
N LEU A 208 -3.45 -6.34 15.49
CA LEU A 208 -3.97 -5.46 14.45
C LEU A 208 -5.00 -4.49 15.01
N ALA A 209 -4.87 -3.20 14.73
CA ALA A 209 -5.94 -2.25 14.95
C ALA A 209 -7.16 -2.63 14.09
N LEU A 210 -8.36 -2.32 14.57
CA LEU A 210 -9.62 -2.66 13.88
C LEU A 210 -9.60 -2.18 12.43
N LEU A 211 -9.25 -0.93 12.19
CA LEU A 211 -9.19 -0.35 10.84
C LEU A 211 -8.05 -0.88 9.97
N ASN A 212 -7.07 -1.55 10.55
CA ASN A 212 -6.01 -2.25 9.83
C ASN A 212 -6.28 -3.73 9.60
N GLY A 213 -7.47 -4.23 10.03
CA GLY A 213 -7.98 -5.54 9.64
C GLY A 213 -8.03 -6.59 10.75
N PHE A 214 -8.14 -6.17 12.05
CA PHE A 214 -8.40 -7.12 13.16
C PHE A 214 -9.62 -8.02 12.86
N PRO A 215 -9.62 -9.33 13.21
CA PRO A 215 -8.53 -10.06 13.87
C PRO A 215 -7.49 -10.63 12.92
N LEU A 216 -7.83 -10.81 11.64
CA LEU A 216 -6.97 -11.39 10.62
C LEU A 216 -6.98 -10.53 9.36
N ARG A 217 -5.84 -10.43 8.70
CA ARG A 217 -5.77 -9.84 7.37
C ARG A 217 -4.87 -10.65 6.45
N LEU A 218 -5.18 -10.63 5.16
CA LEU A 218 -4.28 -11.16 4.14
C LEU A 218 -3.13 -10.19 3.91
N VAL A 219 -1.92 -10.71 3.83
CA VAL A 219 -0.68 -10.00 3.44
C VAL A 219 -0.13 -10.68 2.19
N VAL A 220 -0.03 -9.91 1.10
CA VAL A 220 0.47 -10.38 -0.19
C VAL A 220 1.71 -9.54 -0.54
N PRO A 221 2.91 -9.95 -0.09
CA PRO A 221 4.12 -9.16 -0.22
C PRO A 221 4.43 -8.85 -1.69
N GLY A 222 4.87 -7.63 -1.97
CA GLY A 222 5.18 -7.21 -3.34
C GLY A 222 3.97 -6.87 -4.23
N TRP A 223 2.73 -7.08 -3.76
CA TRP A 223 1.51 -6.76 -4.47
C TRP A 223 0.80 -5.55 -3.87
N TYR A 224 0.06 -4.82 -4.71
CA TYR A 224 -0.74 -3.68 -4.24
C TYR A 224 -1.76 -4.07 -3.17
N SER A 225 -1.99 -3.17 -2.21
CA SER A 225 -2.82 -3.40 -1.03
C SER A 225 -4.27 -3.78 -1.32
N THR A 226 -4.73 -3.64 -2.56
CA THR A 226 -6.06 -4.12 -2.97
C THR A 226 -6.23 -5.63 -2.76
N TYR A 227 -5.13 -6.40 -2.75
CA TYR A 227 -5.14 -7.83 -2.46
C TYR A 227 -5.04 -8.16 -0.97
N TRP A 228 -4.68 -7.20 -0.14
CA TRP A 228 -4.47 -7.41 1.29
C TRP A 228 -5.80 -7.26 2.04
N VAL A 229 -6.71 -8.22 1.84
CA VAL A 229 -8.06 -8.22 2.41
C VAL A 229 -8.00 -8.12 3.94
N LYS A 230 -8.74 -7.16 4.49
CA LYS A 230 -8.84 -6.89 5.93
C LYS A 230 -10.01 -7.65 6.55
N MET A 231 -9.93 -7.94 7.85
CA MET A 231 -10.97 -8.71 8.57
C MET A 231 -11.27 -10.01 7.84
N LEU A 232 -10.22 -10.68 7.33
CA LEU A 232 -10.34 -11.90 6.52
C LEU A 232 -11.12 -12.98 7.27
N ASN A 233 -12.24 -13.42 6.71
CA ASN A 233 -13.09 -14.44 7.30
C ASN A 233 -13.50 -15.55 6.35
N ASP A 234 -13.25 -15.39 5.04
CA ASP A 234 -13.59 -16.41 4.04
C ASP A 234 -12.49 -16.57 2.98
N ILE A 235 -12.11 -17.81 2.73
CA ILE A 235 -11.17 -18.25 1.70
C ILE A 235 -11.86 -19.29 0.86
N GLU A 236 -12.04 -19.03 -0.44
CA GLU A 236 -12.65 -19.96 -1.37
C GLU A 236 -11.69 -20.36 -2.49
N VAL A 237 -11.38 -21.65 -2.58
CA VAL A 237 -10.61 -22.20 -3.69
C VAL A 237 -11.53 -22.39 -4.88
N LEU A 238 -11.14 -21.86 -6.03
CA LEU A 238 -11.92 -21.88 -7.28
C LEU A 238 -11.28 -22.83 -8.29
N ASP A 239 -12.10 -23.54 -9.04
CA ASP A 239 -11.73 -24.37 -10.19
C ASP A 239 -11.87 -23.64 -11.53
N GLN A 240 -12.27 -22.37 -11.49
CA GLN A 240 -12.39 -21.47 -12.64
C GLN A 240 -11.82 -20.08 -12.29
N PRO A 241 -11.40 -19.29 -13.31
CA PRO A 241 -10.99 -17.91 -13.08
C PRO A 241 -12.11 -17.08 -12.45
N ASP A 242 -11.77 -16.30 -11.44
CA ASP A 242 -12.71 -15.42 -10.75
C ASP A 242 -13.18 -14.27 -11.66
N THR A 243 -14.49 -14.13 -11.75
CA THR A 243 -15.14 -13.13 -12.59
C THR A 243 -15.79 -12.00 -11.80
N ASN A 244 -15.50 -11.90 -10.49
CA ASN A 244 -16.09 -10.86 -9.66
C ASN A 244 -15.72 -9.44 -10.16
N TYR A 245 -16.55 -8.47 -9.79
CA TYR A 245 -16.42 -7.07 -10.21
C TYR A 245 -15.03 -6.47 -9.90
N TRP A 246 -14.45 -6.80 -8.73
CA TRP A 246 -13.19 -6.22 -8.27
C TRP A 246 -11.95 -6.84 -8.95
N MET A 247 -12.12 -7.97 -9.63
CA MET A 247 -11.10 -8.57 -10.48
C MET A 247 -11.25 -8.14 -11.95
N LYS A 248 -12.48 -8.10 -12.47
CA LYS A 248 -12.72 -7.83 -13.90
C LYS A 248 -12.88 -6.36 -14.26
N THR A 249 -13.30 -5.51 -13.31
CA THR A 249 -13.74 -4.14 -13.64
C THR A 249 -13.01 -3.08 -12.82
N ALA A 250 -13.07 -3.15 -11.48
CA ALA A 250 -12.69 -2.02 -10.65
C ALA A 250 -11.18 -1.85 -10.45
N TYR A 251 -10.43 -2.94 -10.41
CA TYR A 251 -8.97 -2.94 -10.19
C TYR A 251 -8.24 -3.52 -11.38
N THR A 252 -8.45 -2.87 -12.52
CA THR A 252 -7.78 -3.20 -13.78
C THR A 252 -6.90 -2.06 -14.26
N ILE A 253 -5.85 -2.41 -14.98
CA ILE A 253 -4.88 -1.49 -15.59
C ILE A 253 -4.75 -1.80 -17.08
N PRO A 254 -4.37 -0.82 -17.90
CA PRO A 254 -4.01 -1.08 -19.30
C PRO A 254 -2.88 -2.12 -19.40
N ASP A 255 -3.04 -3.08 -20.30
CA ASP A 255 -2.01 -4.08 -20.64
C ASP A 255 -0.98 -3.45 -21.62
N THR A 256 -0.29 -2.43 -21.12
CA THR A 256 0.68 -1.60 -21.84
C THR A 256 1.90 -1.35 -20.96
N PRO A 257 3.05 -0.92 -21.54
CA PRO A 257 4.22 -0.54 -20.75
C PRO A 257 3.86 0.49 -19.67
N HIS A 258 4.29 0.24 -18.43
CA HIS A 258 4.00 1.06 -17.23
C HIS A 258 2.50 1.31 -16.98
N ALA A 259 1.61 0.44 -17.49
CA ALA A 259 0.16 0.63 -17.42
C ALA A 259 -0.28 2.03 -17.90
N SER A 260 0.35 2.55 -18.96
CA SER A 260 0.18 3.92 -19.46
C SER A 260 -0.57 3.96 -20.78
N ILE A 261 -1.56 4.86 -20.87
CA ILE A 261 -2.32 5.18 -22.07
C ILE A 261 -2.46 6.69 -22.22
N ARG A 262 -2.81 7.16 -23.41
CA ARG A 262 -3.18 8.57 -23.60
C ARG A 262 -4.57 8.84 -23.03
N PRO A 263 -4.82 10.02 -22.44
CA PRO A 263 -6.16 10.40 -22.03
C PRO A 263 -7.18 10.25 -23.18
N GLY A 264 -8.30 9.56 -22.89
CA GLY A 264 -9.33 9.26 -23.90
C GLY A 264 -9.08 8.05 -24.78
N GLN A 265 -7.95 7.36 -24.65
CA GLN A 265 -7.69 6.12 -25.38
C GLN A 265 -8.56 4.97 -24.85
N THR A 266 -9.25 4.25 -25.72
CA THR A 266 -10.23 3.19 -25.38
C THR A 266 -9.92 1.84 -25.99
N ASP A 267 -9.10 1.76 -27.06
CA ASP A 267 -8.74 0.57 -27.80
C ASP A 267 -7.59 -0.22 -27.15
N VAL A 268 -7.71 -0.47 -25.84
CA VAL A 268 -6.67 -1.11 -25.02
C VAL A 268 -7.28 -2.23 -24.21
N LYS A 269 -6.61 -3.38 -24.18
CA LYS A 269 -6.92 -4.46 -23.26
C LYS A 269 -6.59 -4.07 -21.84
N PHE A 270 -7.44 -4.45 -20.89
CA PHE A 270 -7.22 -4.27 -19.46
C PHE A 270 -6.99 -5.62 -18.79
N VAL A 271 -6.12 -5.63 -17.79
CA VAL A 271 -5.80 -6.80 -16.96
C VAL A 271 -5.92 -6.42 -15.47
N PRO A 272 -6.16 -7.37 -14.57
CA PRO A 272 -6.14 -7.09 -13.14
C PRO A 272 -4.79 -6.48 -12.73
N ILE A 273 -4.82 -5.42 -11.92
CA ILE A 273 -3.60 -4.92 -11.28
C ILE A 273 -3.02 -5.99 -10.35
N SER A 274 -1.70 -6.06 -10.22
CA SER A 274 -1.05 -7.10 -9.43
C SER A 274 0.14 -6.56 -8.64
N ARG A 275 1.34 -6.70 -9.16
CA ARG A 275 2.62 -6.42 -8.51
C ARG A 275 2.89 -4.92 -8.41
N MET A 276 3.50 -4.52 -7.29
CA MET A 276 4.03 -3.18 -7.11
C MET A 276 5.27 -3.00 -7.99
N VAL A 277 5.51 -1.75 -8.37
CA VAL A 277 6.68 -1.31 -9.14
C VAL A 277 7.63 -0.51 -8.24
N PRO A 278 8.93 -0.38 -8.63
CA PRO A 278 9.92 0.35 -7.83
C PRO A 278 9.53 1.80 -7.60
N ARG A 279 9.82 2.30 -6.39
CA ARG A 279 9.68 3.71 -6.04
C ARG A 279 10.77 4.16 -5.06
N SER A 280 11.07 5.45 -5.09
CA SER A 280 11.93 6.11 -4.12
C SER A 280 11.46 7.53 -3.83
N PHE A 281 11.79 8.05 -2.66
CA PHE A 281 11.37 9.36 -2.18
C PHE A 281 12.49 10.01 -1.36
N ILE A 282 12.61 11.35 -1.45
CA ILE A 282 13.35 12.17 -0.49
C ILE A 282 12.39 12.44 0.68
N THR A 283 12.79 12.16 1.93
CA THR A 283 11.90 12.28 3.10
C THR A 283 12.24 13.49 3.97
N ASN A 284 13.48 13.96 3.98
CA ASN A 284 13.95 15.03 4.85
C ASN A 284 14.06 16.42 4.19
N ILE A 285 13.82 16.54 2.90
CA ILE A 285 13.80 17.82 2.16
C ILE A 285 12.45 17.92 1.43
N LYS A 286 11.76 19.04 1.62
CA LYS A 286 10.44 19.30 1.02
C LYS A 286 10.55 20.30 -0.12
N SER A 287 9.60 20.25 -1.06
CA SER A 287 9.48 21.29 -2.08
C SER A 287 9.22 22.65 -1.41
N GLY A 288 9.99 23.67 -1.84
CA GLY A 288 9.98 25.00 -1.26
C GLY A 288 11.03 25.25 -0.16
N ASP A 289 11.72 24.21 0.30
CA ASP A 289 12.81 24.39 1.28
C ASP A 289 13.92 25.25 0.71
N THR A 290 14.54 26.06 1.60
CA THR A 290 15.71 26.87 1.27
C THR A 290 16.99 26.18 1.75
N LEU A 291 17.89 25.89 0.83
CA LEU A 291 19.20 25.29 1.08
C LEU A 291 20.31 26.35 0.89
N ARG A 292 21.44 26.18 1.59
CA ARG A 292 22.56 27.13 1.51
C ARG A 292 23.51 26.76 0.36
N ALA A 293 23.87 27.76 -0.45
CA ALA A 293 24.86 27.59 -1.52
C ALA A 293 26.23 27.21 -0.95
N GLY A 294 26.93 26.31 -1.63
CA GLY A 294 28.29 25.88 -1.26
C GLY A 294 28.39 25.03 0.03
N VAL A 295 27.27 24.74 0.69
CA VAL A 295 27.25 23.92 1.90
C VAL A 295 26.86 22.47 1.56
N SER A 296 27.61 21.51 2.12
CA SER A 296 27.26 20.09 2.00
C SER A 296 25.97 19.81 2.76
N THR A 297 24.98 19.29 2.05
CA THR A 297 23.65 18.97 2.58
C THR A 297 23.44 17.45 2.54
N LEU A 298 22.82 16.88 3.56
CA LEU A 298 22.42 15.47 3.57
C LEU A 298 21.01 15.33 3.03
N ALA A 299 20.85 14.59 1.91
CA ALA A 299 19.56 14.04 1.51
C ALA A 299 19.46 12.62 2.02
N ARG A 300 18.27 12.26 2.51
CA ARG A 300 17.92 10.90 2.90
C ARG A 300 16.48 10.60 2.52
N GLY A 301 16.18 9.32 2.44
CA GLY A 301 14.85 8.89 2.07
C GLY A 301 14.64 7.40 2.13
N ILE A 302 13.56 6.96 1.52
CA ILE A 302 13.16 5.57 1.41
C ILE A 302 13.02 5.14 -0.04
N ALA A 303 13.27 3.87 -0.30
CA ALA A 303 12.99 3.22 -1.57
C ALA A 303 12.41 1.82 -1.34
N PHE A 304 11.71 1.29 -2.31
CA PHE A 304 11.29 -0.12 -2.36
C PHE A 304 11.23 -0.61 -3.80
N GLY A 305 11.55 -1.88 -4.00
CA GLY A 305 11.70 -2.46 -5.32
C GLY A 305 10.40 -3.07 -5.89
N GLY A 306 9.27 -2.90 -5.22
CA GLY A 306 8.01 -3.54 -5.63
C GLY A 306 7.94 -4.99 -5.18
N ASP A 307 7.84 -5.93 -6.12
CA ASP A 307 7.89 -7.38 -5.85
C ASP A 307 9.32 -7.96 -5.84
N ALA A 308 10.30 -7.10 -6.03
CA ALA A 308 11.72 -7.42 -5.94
C ALA A 308 12.41 -6.49 -4.92
N GLY A 309 13.60 -6.84 -4.47
CA GLY A 309 14.38 -5.99 -3.57
C GLY A 309 14.91 -4.73 -4.27
N VAL A 310 15.44 -3.79 -3.50
CA VAL A 310 16.13 -2.61 -4.02
C VAL A 310 17.56 -2.98 -4.39
N SER A 311 17.92 -2.78 -5.65
CA SER A 311 19.31 -2.95 -6.13
C SER A 311 20.11 -1.67 -5.96
N ARG A 312 19.54 -0.52 -6.37
CA ARG A 312 20.24 0.76 -6.42
C ARG A 312 19.27 1.92 -6.25
N VAL A 313 19.74 2.96 -5.57
CA VAL A 313 19.08 4.26 -5.51
C VAL A 313 20.08 5.30 -6.05
N GLU A 314 19.62 6.15 -6.95
CA GLU A 314 20.41 7.21 -7.53
C GLU A 314 19.73 8.57 -7.29
N PHE A 315 20.55 9.54 -6.96
CA PHE A 315 20.12 10.91 -6.64
C PHE A 315 20.71 11.89 -7.64
N SER A 316 19.95 12.89 -8.03
CA SER A 316 20.40 14.02 -8.87
C SER A 316 20.08 15.32 -8.17
N SER A 317 21.04 16.24 -8.15
CA SER A 317 20.87 17.61 -7.66
C SER A 317 20.79 18.66 -8.76
N ASP A 318 20.76 18.24 -10.04
CA ASP A 318 20.81 19.11 -11.21
C ASP A 318 19.66 18.88 -12.22
N GLY A 319 18.53 18.35 -11.71
CA GLY A 319 17.34 18.10 -12.52
C GLY A 319 17.48 16.91 -13.47
N GLY A 320 18.24 15.89 -13.06
CA GLY A 320 18.40 14.65 -13.80
C GLY A 320 19.50 14.65 -14.86
N LYS A 321 20.32 15.70 -14.93
CA LYS A 321 21.44 15.78 -15.88
C LYS A 321 22.60 14.86 -15.50
N SER A 322 22.85 14.72 -14.20
CA SER A 322 23.79 13.75 -13.64
C SER A 322 23.19 13.00 -12.46
N TRP A 323 23.67 11.78 -12.25
CA TRP A 323 23.18 10.90 -11.20
C TRP A 323 24.34 10.36 -10.38
N GLN A 324 24.15 10.31 -9.07
CA GLN A 324 25.10 9.74 -8.12
C GLN A 324 24.41 8.64 -7.35
N GLU A 325 25.10 7.53 -7.12
CA GLU A 325 24.59 6.43 -6.33
C GLU A 325 24.52 6.82 -4.86
N ALA A 326 23.38 6.64 -4.25
CA ALA A 326 23.16 6.89 -2.83
C ALA A 326 23.59 5.66 -2.00
N GLN A 327 24.07 5.92 -0.78
CA GLN A 327 24.37 4.87 0.19
C GLN A 327 23.07 4.25 0.69
N LEU A 328 22.92 2.94 0.51
CA LEU A 328 21.79 2.19 1.05
C LEU A 328 22.01 1.85 2.53
N GLY A 329 20.95 1.94 3.33
CA GLY A 329 20.90 1.51 4.72
C GLY A 329 20.79 -0.01 4.88
N THR A 330 20.41 -0.47 6.06
CA THR A 330 20.21 -1.90 6.37
C THR A 330 19.16 -2.53 5.46
N ASP A 331 19.37 -3.75 5.04
CA ASP A 331 18.41 -4.55 4.29
C ASP A 331 17.49 -5.29 5.25
N GLU A 332 16.27 -4.77 5.40
CA GLU A 332 15.22 -5.37 6.24
C GLU A 332 14.41 -6.43 5.49
N GLY A 333 14.83 -6.78 4.28
CA GLY A 333 14.19 -7.79 3.45
C GLY A 333 13.64 -7.28 2.13
N LYS A 334 13.41 -8.22 1.23
CA LYS A 334 13.01 -8.04 -0.18
C LYS A 334 11.83 -7.07 -0.37
N TYR A 335 10.87 -7.09 0.55
CA TYR A 335 9.61 -6.35 0.43
C TYR A 335 9.53 -5.11 1.30
N SER A 336 10.59 -4.82 2.07
CA SER A 336 10.67 -3.68 3.00
C SER A 336 11.05 -2.38 2.31
N PHE A 337 10.82 -1.27 3.00
CA PHE A 337 11.54 -0.04 2.69
C PHE A 337 13.04 -0.26 2.86
N ARG A 338 13.82 0.30 1.93
CA ARG A 338 15.25 0.48 2.03
C ARG A 338 15.54 1.96 2.27
N GLN A 339 16.08 2.31 3.42
CA GLN A 339 16.57 3.67 3.65
C GLN A 339 17.79 3.94 2.78
N TRP A 340 17.97 5.18 2.39
CA TRP A 340 19.13 5.65 1.63
C TRP A 340 19.54 7.04 2.06
N GLN A 341 20.80 7.40 1.84
CA GLN A 341 21.34 8.72 2.12
C GLN A 341 22.45 9.11 1.15
N ILE A 342 22.63 10.41 0.95
CA ILE A 342 23.73 10.97 0.17
C ILE A 342 24.05 12.40 0.60
N HIS A 343 25.34 12.75 0.67
CA HIS A 343 25.78 14.12 0.78
C HIS A 343 25.93 14.75 -0.60
N PHE A 344 25.39 15.96 -0.78
CA PHE A 344 25.48 16.72 -2.01
C PHE A 344 25.71 18.20 -1.73
N GLY A 345 26.17 18.93 -2.73
CA GLY A 345 26.34 20.38 -2.65
C GLY A 345 25.69 21.08 -3.84
N LEU A 346 25.18 22.27 -3.61
CA LEU A 346 24.60 23.14 -4.62
C LEU A 346 25.47 24.40 -4.71
N PRO A 347 26.27 24.57 -5.78
CA PRO A 347 27.30 25.63 -5.83
C PRO A 347 26.73 27.01 -6.08
N THR A 348 25.53 27.14 -6.69
CA THR A 348 24.96 28.41 -7.14
C THR A 348 23.56 28.63 -6.56
N ALA A 349 23.28 29.89 -6.20
CA ALA A 349 21.95 30.34 -5.80
C ALA A 349 20.94 30.21 -6.97
N GLY A 350 19.66 30.02 -6.62
CA GLY A 350 18.56 29.91 -7.55
C GLY A 350 17.67 28.69 -7.30
N ASN A 351 16.73 28.47 -8.19
CA ASN A 351 15.85 27.29 -8.12
C ASN A 351 16.59 26.06 -8.61
N GLN A 352 16.52 24.98 -7.85
CA GLN A 352 17.11 23.68 -8.18
C GLN A 352 16.06 22.58 -8.05
N LEU A 353 16.25 21.51 -8.82
CA LEU A 353 15.38 20.35 -8.82
C LEU A 353 16.18 19.12 -8.38
N LEU A 354 15.84 18.61 -7.19
CA LEU A 354 16.37 17.37 -6.67
C LEU A 354 15.51 16.22 -7.19
N MET A 355 16.15 15.12 -7.58
CA MET A 355 15.46 13.96 -8.11
C MET A 355 16.03 12.67 -7.50
N VAL A 356 15.20 11.65 -7.35
CA VAL A 356 15.63 10.34 -6.84
C VAL A 356 14.93 9.22 -7.61
N ARG A 357 15.70 8.18 -7.97
CA ARG A 357 15.18 7.00 -8.64
C ARG A 357 15.67 5.71 -8.01
N CYS A 358 14.79 4.70 -8.00
CA CYS A 358 15.08 3.34 -7.56
C CYS A 358 15.16 2.41 -8.77
N THR A 359 16.14 1.49 -8.73
CA THR A 359 16.20 0.31 -9.58
C THR A 359 16.06 -0.93 -8.70
N SER A 360 15.12 -1.82 -9.04
CA SER A 360 14.90 -3.07 -8.33
C SER A 360 15.97 -4.12 -8.66
N SER A 361 16.03 -5.19 -7.87
CA SER A 361 16.92 -6.31 -8.13
C SER A 361 16.55 -7.13 -9.40
N SER A 362 15.33 -6.94 -9.92
CA SER A 362 14.94 -7.48 -11.24
C SER A 362 15.40 -6.61 -12.41
N GLY A 363 16.01 -5.44 -12.15
CA GLY A 363 16.47 -4.49 -13.17
C GLY A 363 15.41 -3.48 -13.60
N GLU A 364 14.19 -3.52 -13.06
CA GLU A 364 13.18 -2.51 -13.34
C GLU A 364 13.53 -1.20 -12.63
N ALA A 365 13.46 -0.09 -13.36
CA ALA A 365 13.73 1.26 -12.84
C ALA A 365 12.48 2.14 -12.92
N GLN A 366 12.45 3.18 -12.10
CA GLN A 366 11.43 4.23 -12.20
C GLN A 366 11.57 4.96 -13.54
N PRO A 367 10.47 5.19 -14.28
CA PRO A 367 10.49 5.90 -15.56
C PRO A 367 10.66 7.41 -15.38
N ASP A 368 11.24 8.06 -16.38
CA ASP A 368 11.37 9.52 -16.44
C ASP A 368 10.05 10.22 -16.76
N THR A 369 9.16 9.52 -17.46
CA THR A 369 7.87 10.07 -17.90
C THR A 369 6.74 9.50 -17.02
N PRO A 370 5.84 10.35 -16.50
CA PRO A 370 4.70 9.89 -15.75
C PRO A 370 3.80 8.97 -16.58
N ASN A 371 3.41 7.85 -16.01
CA ASN A 371 2.32 7.05 -16.57
C ASN A 371 0.98 7.78 -16.37
N TRP A 372 0.04 7.54 -17.28
CA TRP A 372 -1.34 7.95 -17.11
C TRP A 372 -2.30 6.81 -17.45
N ASN A 373 -3.26 6.55 -16.59
CA ASN A 373 -4.40 5.69 -16.86
C ASN A 373 -5.64 6.21 -16.14
N SER A 374 -6.83 5.87 -16.64
CA SER A 374 -8.11 6.40 -16.15
C SER A 374 -8.42 6.03 -14.69
N ALA A 375 -7.79 4.99 -14.16
CA ALA A 375 -7.94 4.57 -12.77
C ALA A 375 -7.00 5.31 -11.81
N GLY A 376 -5.96 5.98 -12.33
CA GLY A 376 -4.94 6.64 -11.53
C GLY A 376 -4.14 5.66 -10.67
N PHE A 377 -3.73 4.53 -11.25
CA PHE A 377 -2.98 3.47 -10.58
C PHE A 377 -1.53 3.41 -11.02
N MET A 378 -0.69 2.82 -10.16
CA MET A 378 0.70 2.47 -10.44
C MET A 378 1.62 3.66 -10.76
N ARG A 379 1.34 4.86 -10.21
CA ARG A 379 2.27 5.98 -10.40
C ARG A 379 3.62 5.66 -9.76
N ASN A 380 4.67 5.64 -10.58
CA ASN A 380 6.03 5.37 -10.12
C ASN A 380 7.11 6.20 -10.85
N VAL A 381 6.72 7.29 -11.50
CA VAL A 381 7.68 8.20 -12.13
C VAL A 381 8.72 8.68 -11.10
N ILE A 382 9.93 8.99 -11.57
CA ILE A 382 11.00 9.60 -10.77
C ILE A 382 10.45 10.78 -9.97
N GLU A 383 10.63 10.75 -8.65
CA GLU A 383 10.11 11.80 -7.76
C GLU A 383 11.02 13.04 -7.80
N GLN A 384 10.40 14.21 -7.76
CA GLN A 384 11.04 15.51 -7.91
C GLN A 384 10.74 16.40 -6.70
N THR A 385 11.77 17.09 -6.19
CA THR A 385 11.67 18.04 -5.07
C THR A 385 12.30 19.36 -5.50
N ALA A 386 11.50 20.40 -5.68
CA ALA A 386 11.97 21.73 -6.04
C ALA A 386 12.43 22.49 -4.78
N VAL A 387 13.65 23.00 -4.78
CA VAL A 387 14.23 23.75 -3.67
C VAL A 387 14.77 25.10 -4.13
N VAL A 388 14.90 26.05 -3.20
CA VAL A 388 15.53 27.34 -3.42
C VAL A 388 16.93 27.30 -2.79
N VAL A 389 17.95 27.71 -3.53
CA VAL A 389 19.31 27.83 -3.02
C VAL A 389 19.64 29.31 -2.76
N ALA A 390 20.02 29.64 -1.52
CA ALA A 390 20.34 31.01 -1.10
C ALA A 390 21.75 31.09 -0.49
#